data_15a4362852a0bd9c101e6d4b01d93530
#
_entry.id   15a4362852a0bd9c101e6d4b01d93530
#
_cell.length_a   1.000
_cell.length_b   1.000
_cell.length_c   1.000
_cell.angle_alpha   90.00
_cell.angle_beta   90.00
_cell.angle_gamma   90.00
#
_symmetry.space_group_name_H-M   'P 1'
#
loop_
_entity.id
_entity.type
_entity.pdbx_description
1 polymer ?
#
loop_
_entity_poly.entity_id
_entity_poly.type
_entity_poly.pdbx_seq_one_letter_code
_entity_poly.pdbx_strand_id
1 'polypeptide(L)'
;MSEAALNAMAQQYLDLTLCKSRYDDIDIQWYTEGPFWRRTSMRFSRDYKILPDYEIADLKHGKTLEDILDESQHLAENLKLFEKTAPPEQLQRTGYLIDHVIALNTRTRMLMGEKMGFDEMTGRLYDLVAPEYDYQKFDDILDRMGQALPGAGPA
;
A
#
# COMPACT_ATOMS: atom_id res chain seq x y z
N MET A 1 -24.21 -4.25 -10.91
CA MET A 1 -22.99 -4.35 -11.76
C MET A 1 -22.42 -5.76 -11.59
N SER A 2 -21.66 -6.26 -12.55
CA SER A 2 -21.27 -7.68 -12.59
C SER A 2 -19.88 -7.91 -11.99
N GLU A 3 -19.58 -9.17 -11.62
CA GLU A 3 -18.24 -9.60 -11.22
C GLU A 3 -17.17 -9.26 -12.28
N ALA A 4 -17.53 -9.32 -13.55
CA ALA A 4 -16.65 -8.91 -14.65
C ALA A 4 -16.22 -7.44 -14.56
N ALA A 5 -17.09 -6.56 -14.07
CA ALA A 5 -16.74 -5.14 -13.88
C ALA A 5 -15.71 -4.97 -12.73
N LEU A 6 -15.89 -5.71 -11.62
CA LEU A 6 -14.92 -5.71 -10.52
C LEU A 6 -13.57 -6.29 -10.95
N ASN A 7 -13.58 -7.35 -11.76
CA ASN A 7 -12.36 -7.94 -12.30
C ASN A 7 -11.62 -6.96 -13.22
N ALA A 8 -12.34 -6.21 -14.06
CA ALA A 8 -11.74 -5.18 -14.91
C ALA A 8 -11.09 -4.05 -14.08
N MET A 9 -11.75 -3.60 -12.99
CA MET A 9 -11.18 -2.60 -12.08
C MET A 9 -9.96 -3.14 -11.33
N ALA A 10 -9.97 -4.41 -10.92
CA ALA A 10 -8.81 -5.07 -10.32
C ALA A 10 -7.63 -5.17 -11.31
N GLN A 11 -7.90 -5.47 -12.57
CA GLN A 11 -6.88 -5.47 -13.62
C GLN A 11 -6.28 -4.08 -13.81
N GLN A 12 -7.12 -3.04 -13.89
CA GLN A 12 -6.65 -1.66 -13.99
C GLN A 12 -5.75 -1.27 -12.81
N TYR A 13 -6.08 -1.67 -11.58
CA TYR A 13 -5.24 -1.47 -10.41
C TYR A 13 -3.86 -2.14 -10.57
N LEU A 14 -3.82 -3.40 -11.05
CA LEU A 14 -2.56 -4.10 -11.29
C LEU A 14 -1.71 -3.39 -12.34
N ASP A 15 -2.32 -2.93 -13.44
CA ASP A 15 -1.63 -2.21 -14.50
C ASP A 15 -1.02 -0.90 -13.98
N LEU A 16 -1.76 -0.14 -13.18
CA LEU A 16 -1.27 1.09 -12.54
C LEU A 16 -0.12 0.82 -11.56
N THR A 17 -0.22 -0.25 -10.76
CA THR A 17 0.84 -0.66 -9.83
C THR A 17 2.12 -1.04 -10.58
N LEU A 18 1.99 -1.78 -11.68
CA LEU A 18 3.12 -2.12 -12.54
C LEU A 18 3.75 -0.88 -13.19
N CYS A 19 2.95 0.08 -13.65
CA CYS A 19 3.46 1.34 -14.18
C CYS A 19 4.21 2.14 -13.09
N LYS A 20 3.65 2.22 -11.86
CA LYS A 20 4.27 2.91 -10.73
C LYS A 20 5.60 2.28 -10.32
N SER A 21 5.77 0.98 -10.45
CA SER A 21 7.00 0.29 -10.08
C SER A 21 8.27 0.76 -10.80
N ARG A 22 8.12 1.51 -11.88
CA ARG A 22 9.25 2.15 -12.58
C ARG A 22 9.85 3.30 -11.77
N TYR A 23 9.06 3.86 -10.85
CA TYR A 23 9.43 4.95 -9.96
C TYR A 23 9.75 4.45 -8.55
N ASP A 24 9.20 3.30 -8.18
CA ASP A 24 9.34 2.70 -6.86
C ASP A 24 9.08 1.20 -6.94
N ASP A 25 10.08 0.38 -6.65
CA ASP A 25 10.04 -1.08 -6.75
C ASP A 25 9.43 -1.78 -5.51
N ILE A 26 9.11 -1.01 -4.47
CA ILE A 26 8.63 -1.56 -3.19
C ILE A 26 7.34 -2.37 -3.36
N ASP A 27 6.41 -1.90 -4.19
CA ASP A 27 5.10 -2.53 -4.32
C ASP A 27 5.11 -3.81 -5.15
N ILE A 28 5.97 -3.92 -6.15
CA ILE A 28 6.07 -5.16 -6.95
C ILE A 28 6.40 -6.35 -6.06
N GLN A 29 7.20 -6.16 -5.03
CA GLN A 29 7.61 -7.24 -4.15
C GLN A 29 6.42 -7.90 -3.45
N TRP A 30 5.36 -7.18 -3.14
CA TRP A 30 4.20 -7.72 -2.44
C TRP A 30 3.26 -8.52 -3.34
N TYR A 31 3.11 -8.13 -4.61
CA TYR A 31 2.15 -8.74 -5.54
C TYR A 31 2.72 -9.86 -6.38
N THR A 32 4.02 -9.82 -6.65
CA THR A 32 4.66 -10.77 -7.55
C THR A 32 5.37 -11.92 -6.83
N GLU A 33 5.63 -11.81 -5.53
CA GLU A 33 6.49 -12.74 -4.83
C GLU A 33 5.79 -13.94 -4.17
N GLY A 34 4.46 -14.02 -4.18
CA GLY A 34 3.77 -15.15 -3.53
C GLY A 34 4.18 -15.35 -2.06
N PRO A 35 4.11 -16.58 -1.52
CA PRO A 35 4.45 -16.84 -0.12
C PRO A 35 5.88 -16.40 0.24
N PHE A 36 6.04 -15.90 1.46
CA PHE A 36 7.28 -15.30 2.01
C PHE A 36 8.58 -16.10 1.74
N TRP A 37 8.51 -17.41 1.70
CA TRP A 37 9.67 -18.27 1.44
C TRP A 37 10.13 -18.25 -0.03
N ARG A 38 9.30 -17.87 -0.98
CA ARG A 38 9.71 -17.61 -2.36
C ARG A 38 10.43 -16.28 -2.53
N ARG A 39 10.17 -15.32 -1.65
CA ARG A 39 10.71 -13.96 -1.67
C ARG A 39 12.24 -13.90 -1.60
N THR A 40 12.83 -14.75 -0.77
CA THR A 40 14.28 -14.76 -0.55
C THR A 40 15.09 -15.33 -1.73
N SER A 41 14.51 -16.25 -2.49
CA SER A 41 15.17 -16.85 -3.65
C SER A 41 15.06 -16.00 -4.92
N MET A 42 14.07 -15.11 -5.00
CA MET A 42 13.79 -14.29 -6.18
C MET A 42 14.64 -13.02 -6.27
N ARG A 43 15.12 -12.51 -5.14
CA ARG A 43 15.92 -11.27 -5.07
C ARG A 43 17.23 -11.32 -5.87
N PHE A 44 17.65 -12.51 -6.32
CA PHE A 44 18.92 -12.75 -7.02
C PHE A 44 18.78 -13.21 -8.49
N SER A 45 17.56 -13.38 -9.01
CA SER A 45 17.35 -13.81 -10.37
C SER A 45 16.77 -12.68 -11.23
N ARG A 46 17.60 -12.14 -12.13
CA ARG A 46 17.19 -11.15 -13.15
C ARG A 46 16.24 -11.71 -14.22
N ASP A 47 16.00 -13.01 -14.24
CA ASP A 47 15.28 -13.70 -15.32
C ASP A 47 13.84 -14.08 -14.95
N TYR A 48 13.26 -13.40 -13.97
CA TYR A 48 11.94 -13.74 -13.45
C TYR A 48 10.81 -13.19 -14.34
N LYS A 49 10.25 -14.05 -15.18
CA LYS A 49 8.90 -13.89 -15.74
C LYS A 49 7.89 -14.42 -14.72
N ILE A 50 7.47 -13.59 -13.78
CA ILE A 50 6.50 -13.99 -12.73
C ILE A 50 5.07 -13.98 -13.24
N LEU A 51 4.80 -13.22 -14.29
CA LEU A 51 3.51 -13.15 -14.96
C LEU A 51 3.66 -13.83 -16.32
N PRO A 52 3.12 -15.06 -16.51
CA PRO A 52 3.35 -15.84 -17.71
C PRO A 52 2.89 -15.18 -19.01
N ASP A 53 1.95 -14.23 -18.93
CA ASP A 53 1.31 -13.60 -20.08
C ASP A 53 1.37 -12.05 -20.06
N TYR A 54 2.01 -11.45 -19.05
CA TYR A 54 2.26 -10.01 -19.06
C TYR A 54 3.49 -9.75 -19.92
N GLU A 55 3.26 -9.38 -21.14
CA GLU A 55 4.34 -8.80 -21.95
C GLU A 55 4.76 -7.48 -21.31
N ILE A 56 5.90 -7.52 -20.60
CA ILE A 56 6.62 -6.32 -20.13
C ILE A 56 6.83 -5.30 -21.28
N ALA A 57 6.59 -5.73 -22.52
CA ALA A 57 6.62 -4.89 -23.70
C ALA A 57 5.62 -3.72 -23.65
N ASP A 58 4.43 -3.91 -23.06
CA ASP A 58 3.44 -2.85 -22.93
C ASP A 58 3.78 -1.85 -21.82
N LEU A 59 4.62 -2.25 -20.84
CA LEU A 59 5.20 -1.33 -19.87
C LEU A 59 6.19 -0.33 -20.49
N LYS A 60 6.59 -0.49 -21.76
CA LYS A 60 7.49 0.45 -22.45
C LYS A 60 6.83 1.82 -22.68
N HIS A 61 5.53 1.91 -22.66
CA HIS A 61 4.76 3.15 -22.73
C HIS A 61 4.34 3.59 -21.33
N GLY A 62 5.32 3.64 -20.42
CA GLY A 62 5.08 3.93 -19.03
C GLY A 62 4.33 5.25 -18.83
N LYS A 63 3.26 5.17 -18.05
CA LYS A 63 2.50 6.34 -17.60
C LYS A 63 3.40 7.23 -16.74
N THR A 64 3.15 8.54 -16.79
CA THR A 64 3.76 9.50 -15.85
C THR A 64 3.16 9.30 -14.45
N LEU A 65 3.80 9.87 -13.42
CA LEU A 65 3.22 9.85 -12.07
C LEU A 65 1.89 10.61 -12.03
N GLU A 66 1.75 11.67 -12.82
CA GLU A 66 0.50 12.43 -12.97
C GLU A 66 -0.61 11.58 -13.57
N ASP A 67 -0.33 10.82 -14.64
CA ASP A 67 -1.30 9.90 -15.24
C ASP A 67 -1.74 8.81 -14.25
N ILE A 68 -0.78 8.24 -13.51
CA ILE A 68 -1.06 7.20 -12.50
C ILE A 68 -1.92 7.77 -11.37
N LEU A 69 -1.63 9.00 -10.93
CA LEU A 69 -2.39 9.68 -9.90
C LEU A 69 -3.84 9.91 -10.33
N ASP A 70 -4.03 10.47 -11.52
CA ASP A 70 -5.36 10.77 -12.08
C ASP A 70 -6.19 9.49 -12.28
N GLU A 71 -5.62 8.49 -12.93
CA GLU A 71 -6.30 7.22 -13.18
C GLU A 71 -6.61 6.45 -11.88
N SER A 72 -5.71 6.46 -10.88
CA SER A 72 -5.97 5.83 -9.59
C SER A 72 -7.08 6.54 -8.83
N GLN A 73 -7.18 7.87 -8.93
CA GLN A 73 -8.27 8.62 -8.34
C GLN A 73 -9.62 8.26 -8.97
N HIS A 74 -9.70 8.25 -10.29
CA HIS A 74 -10.92 7.82 -11.01
C HIS A 74 -11.30 6.37 -10.69
N LEU A 75 -10.31 5.50 -10.57
CA LEU A 75 -10.54 4.09 -10.19
C LEU A 75 -11.13 3.98 -8.78
N ALA A 76 -10.61 4.75 -7.81
CA ALA A 76 -11.14 4.78 -6.45
C ALA A 76 -12.61 5.27 -6.42
N GLU A 77 -12.93 6.30 -7.20
CA GLU A 77 -14.30 6.81 -7.33
C GLU A 77 -15.24 5.76 -7.92
N ASN A 78 -14.82 5.08 -8.99
CA ASN A 78 -15.60 4.01 -9.63
C ASN A 78 -15.82 2.82 -8.68
N LEU A 79 -14.81 2.43 -7.90
CA LEU A 79 -14.94 1.37 -6.89
C LEU A 79 -15.91 1.75 -5.78
N LYS A 80 -15.87 2.98 -5.28
CA LYS A 80 -16.82 3.48 -4.27
C LYS A 80 -18.27 3.54 -4.81
N LEU A 81 -18.45 3.84 -6.10
CA LEU A 81 -19.76 3.74 -6.74
C LEU A 81 -20.22 2.30 -6.88
N PHE A 82 -19.30 1.40 -7.24
CA PHE A 82 -19.57 -0.02 -7.32
C PHE A 82 -19.98 -0.60 -5.97
N GLU A 83 -19.26 -0.25 -4.90
CA GLU A 83 -19.52 -0.70 -3.53
C GLU A 83 -20.98 -0.48 -3.09
N LYS A 84 -21.56 0.67 -3.47
CA LYS A 84 -22.96 1.01 -3.13
C LYS A 84 -23.99 0.05 -3.74
N THR A 85 -23.64 -0.65 -4.80
CA THR A 85 -24.53 -1.55 -5.55
C THR A 85 -23.98 -2.98 -5.65
N ALA A 86 -22.85 -3.23 -4.98
CA ALA A 86 -22.20 -4.54 -4.98
C ALA A 86 -23.04 -5.58 -4.23
N PRO A 87 -23.14 -6.81 -4.73
CA PRO A 87 -23.75 -7.89 -3.98
C PRO A 87 -22.90 -8.23 -2.74
N PRO A 88 -23.52 -8.74 -1.66
CA PRO A 88 -22.84 -8.97 -0.37
C PRO A 88 -21.55 -9.79 -0.47
N GLU A 89 -21.50 -10.77 -1.36
CA GLU A 89 -20.32 -11.61 -1.59
C GLU A 89 -19.14 -10.88 -2.22
N GLN A 90 -19.35 -9.70 -2.79
CA GLN A 90 -18.31 -8.87 -3.42
C GLN A 90 -17.87 -7.69 -2.56
N LEU A 91 -18.61 -7.36 -1.51
CA LEU A 91 -18.33 -6.18 -0.67
C LEU A 91 -16.93 -6.22 -0.06
N GLN A 92 -16.54 -7.35 0.53
CA GLN A 92 -15.23 -7.49 1.15
C GLN A 92 -14.10 -7.30 0.13
N ARG A 93 -14.22 -7.91 -1.05
CA ARG A 93 -13.22 -7.78 -2.11
C ARG A 93 -13.17 -6.35 -2.66
N THR A 94 -14.32 -5.69 -2.76
CA THR A 94 -14.41 -4.30 -3.23
C THR A 94 -13.76 -3.35 -2.23
N GLY A 95 -14.08 -3.47 -0.93
CA GLY A 95 -13.45 -2.67 0.12
C GLY A 95 -11.94 -2.85 0.12
N TYR A 96 -11.46 -4.08 0.09
CA TYR A 96 -10.03 -4.38 -0.01
C TYR A 96 -9.36 -3.70 -1.23
N LEU A 97 -10.01 -3.74 -2.39
CA LEU A 97 -9.47 -3.08 -3.59
C LEU A 97 -9.48 -1.55 -3.47
N ILE A 98 -10.49 -0.98 -2.82
CA ILE A 98 -10.53 0.47 -2.52
C ILE A 98 -9.32 0.88 -1.69
N ASP A 99 -9.02 0.16 -0.61
CA ASP A 99 -7.89 0.46 0.27
C ASP A 99 -6.56 0.40 -0.47
N HIS A 100 -6.39 -0.61 -1.32
CA HIS A 100 -5.20 -0.74 -2.15
C HIS A 100 -5.04 0.39 -3.18
N VAL A 101 -6.14 0.84 -3.79
CA VAL A 101 -6.11 1.97 -4.73
C VAL A 101 -5.82 3.28 -4.01
N ILE A 102 -6.35 3.47 -2.78
CA ILE A 102 -6.02 4.62 -1.93
C ILE A 102 -4.53 4.62 -1.57
N ALA A 103 -3.98 3.45 -1.21
CA ALA A 103 -2.56 3.30 -0.91
C ALA A 103 -1.68 3.61 -2.14
N LEU A 104 -2.06 3.11 -3.33
CA LEU A 104 -1.40 3.41 -4.60
C LEU A 104 -1.38 4.92 -4.89
N ASN A 105 -2.53 5.58 -4.77
CA ASN A 105 -2.67 7.03 -4.96
C ASN A 105 -1.79 7.81 -3.97
N THR A 106 -1.84 7.43 -2.69
CA THR A 106 -1.05 8.04 -1.63
C THR A 106 0.45 7.90 -1.90
N ARG A 107 0.90 6.70 -2.28
CA ARG A 107 2.31 6.45 -2.59
C ARG A 107 2.76 7.25 -3.83
N THR A 108 1.91 7.36 -4.84
CA THR A 108 2.19 8.17 -6.03
C THR A 108 2.38 9.64 -5.68
N ARG A 109 1.54 10.21 -4.81
CA ARG A 109 1.70 11.59 -4.29
C ARG A 109 3.02 11.78 -3.55
N MET A 110 3.41 10.82 -2.72
CA MET A 110 4.69 10.86 -2.02
C MET A 110 5.88 10.84 -2.99
N LEU A 111 5.81 10.04 -4.06
CA LEU A 111 6.83 10.02 -5.12
C LEU A 111 6.91 11.34 -5.88
N MET A 112 5.80 12.07 -5.99
CA MET A 112 5.74 13.43 -6.54
C MET A 112 6.23 14.50 -5.55
N GLY A 113 6.62 14.12 -4.34
CA GLY A 113 7.19 15.00 -3.33
C GLY A 113 6.19 15.58 -2.32
N GLU A 114 4.93 15.10 -2.31
CA GLU A 114 3.96 15.49 -1.29
C GLU A 114 4.41 14.99 0.09
N LYS A 115 4.42 15.90 1.06
CA LYS A 115 4.77 15.57 2.45
C LYS A 115 3.51 15.35 3.24
N MET A 116 3.45 14.21 3.92
CA MET A 116 2.34 13.83 4.81
C MET A 116 2.85 13.63 6.23
N GLY A 117 2.03 13.91 7.22
CA GLY A 117 2.30 13.54 8.61
C GLY A 117 2.31 12.01 8.77
N PHE A 118 3.00 11.52 9.80
CA PHE A 118 3.13 10.08 10.03
C PHE A 118 1.75 9.40 10.16
N ASP A 119 0.85 9.96 10.96
CA ASP A 119 -0.47 9.38 11.19
C ASP A 119 -1.36 9.40 9.93
N GLU A 120 -1.29 10.47 9.14
CA GLU A 120 -1.97 10.55 7.86
C GLU A 120 -1.43 9.52 6.87
N MET A 121 -0.12 9.37 6.80
CA MET A 121 0.55 8.42 5.93
C MET A 121 0.17 6.98 6.31
N THR A 122 0.24 6.62 7.60
CA THR A 122 -0.09 5.27 8.06
C THR A 122 -1.57 4.94 7.87
N GLY A 123 -2.46 5.92 8.10
CA GLY A 123 -3.88 5.76 7.84
C GLY A 123 -4.19 5.50 6.37
N ARG A 124 -3.55 6.24 5.46
CA ARG A 124 -3.80 6.09 4.01
C ARG A 124 -3.12 4.89 3.37
N LEU A 125 -1.94 4.48 3.86
CA LEU A 125 -1.18 3.36 3.28
C LEU A 125 -1.57 2.01 3.85
N TYR A 126 -1.98 1.96 5.13
CA TYR A 126 -2.14 0.70 5.87
C TYR A 126 -3.47 0.60 6.60
N ASP A 127 -4.33 1.60 6.48
CA ASP A 127 -5.59 1.71 7.25
C ASP A 127 -5.33 1.57 8.77
N LEU A 128 -4.21 2.13 9.23
CA LEU A 128 -3.79 2.09 10.63
C LEU A 128 -3.91 3.46 11.26
N VAL A 129 -4.69 3.53 12.33
CA VAL A 129 -4.71 4.68 13.24
C VAL A 129 -3.76 4.40 14.38
N ALA A 130 -2.74 5.26 14.55
CA ALA A 130 -1.83 5.12 15.68
C ALA A 130 -2.62 5.26 17.00
N PRO A 131 -2.46 4.33 17.95
CA PRO A 131 -3.11 4.48 19.24
C PRO A 131 -2.55 5.69 19.98
N GLU A 132 -3.41 6.44 20.63
CA GLU A 132 -2.96 7.45 21.60
C GLU A 132 -2.26 6.75 22.76
N TYR A 133 -1.00 7.06 22.98
CA TYR A 133 -0.25 6.54 24.10
C TYR A 133 -0.35 7.50 25.29
N ASP A 134 -0.64 6.96 26.45
CA ASP A 134 -0.53 7.66 27.71
C ASP A 134 0.98 7.77 28.07
N TYR A 135 1.58 8.90 27.72
CA TYR A 135 3.00 9.18 27.99
C TYR A 135 3.30 9.17 29.48
N GLN A 136 2.34 9.53 30.34
CA GLN A 136 2.50 9.48 31.80
C GLN A 136 2.84 8.06 32.29
N LYS A 137 2.22 7.05 31.68
CA LYS A 137 2.52 5.65 32.00
C LYS A 137 3.98 5.27 31.69
N PHE A 138 4.56 5.83 30.64
CA PHE A 138 5.97 5.59 30.33
C PHE A 138 6.90 6.32 31.31
N ASP A 139 6.57 7.56 31.67
CA ASP A 139 7.32 8.32 32.67
C ASP A 139 7.29 7.61 34.02
N ASP A 140 6.15 7.10 34.47
CA ASP A 140 6.02 6.32 35.70
C ASP A 140 6.87 5.03 35.66
N ILE A 141 6.97 4.39 34.51
CA ILE A 141 7.85 3.21 34.32
C ILE A 141 9.32 3.61 34.39
N LEU A 142 9.72 4.69 33.74
CA LEU A 142 11.08 5.20 33.74
C LEU A 142 11.51 5.61 35.16
N ASP A 143 10.65 6.30 35.90
CA ASP A 143 10.90 6.67 37.28
C ASP A 143 11.10 5.43 38.20
N ARG A 144 10.25 4.43 38.05
CA ARG A 144 10.40 3.15 38.79
C ARG A 144 11.69 2.40 38.42
N MET A 145 12.07 2.43 37.13
CA MET A 145 13.36 1.85 36.71
C MET A 145 14.52 2.63 37.26
N GLY A 146 14.47 3.97 37.29
CA GLY A 146 15.48 4.83 37.90
C GLY A 146 15.68 4.56 39.38
N GLN A 147 14.60 4.25 40.12
CA GLN A 147 14.67 3.88 41.55
C GLN A 147 15.22 2.47 41.77
N ALA A 148 15.03 1.55 40.82
CA ALA A 148 15.43 0.16 40.93
C ALA A 148 16.87 -0.10 40.47
N LEU A 149 17.45 0.75 39.63
CA LEU A 149 18.79 0.57 39.10
C LEU A 149 19.84 1.30 39.93
N PRO A 150 20.86 0.59 40.47
CA PRO A 150 21.95 1.23 41.20
C PRO A 150 22.74 2.16 40.30
N GLY A 151 22.93 3.41 40.74
CA GLY A 151 23.72 4.39 40.00
C GLY A 151 22.95 5.33 39.08
N ALA A 152 21.63 5.24 39.03
CA ALA A 152 20.77 6.22 38.38
C ALA A 152 20.67 7.48 39.29
N GLY A 153 21.73 8.26 39.37
CA GLY A 153 21.69 9.60 39.95
C GLY A 153 21.45 10.64 38.86
N PRO A 154 20.94 11.83 39.23
CA PRO A 154 20.79 12.92 38.27
C PRO A 154 22.14 13.26 37.65
N ALA A 155 22.16 13.37 36.30
CA ALA A 155 23.30 13.86 35.53
C ALA A 155 23.56 15.33 35.81
#